data_e87acd82b7a90d44e1e56dd60231cc98
#
_entry.id   e87acd82b7a90d44e1e56dd60231cc98
#
_cell.length_a   1.000
_cell.length_b   1.000
_cell.length_c   1.000
_cell.angle_alpha   90.00
_cell.angle_beta   90.00
_cell.angle_gamma   90.00
#
_symmetry.space_group_name_H-M   'P 1'
#
loop_
_entity.id
_entity.type
_entity.pdbx_description
1 polymer ?
#
loop_
_entity_poly.entity_id
_entity_poly.type
_entity_poly.pdbx_seq_one_letter_code
_entity_poly.pdbx_strand_id
1 'polypeptide(L)'
;MKALSELLKAVKPLTVEGSCDVEIAGVEIDSRKVKQGDLFVAMKGTQVDGHRFIGKAIGHGAVAVLCEDMPQEKTEGVTYIQVASTEEAVGPVATHFFGDPSRKLKLVGVTGTNGKTTIATLLYNLFRKLGHKVGLLSTVCNYIDGEAVPADHTTPDPIALNELLARMVSAGCTYCFMECSSHAIHQHRIGGLHFAGGLFTNLTRDHLDYHKTFENYRNAKKMFFDMLPKTAFAVTNADDKNGLFMVQNCKASVKTYSIQRVADYRARILECHFEGMYLEIDGKEVGVQFIGRFNVSNLLAVYAAAVLLGEDTQAVLVAMSTLGSVSGRLEPIRSPEGFTAIVDYAHTPDAIANVLSAIHEVLNGKGKVITVCGAGGNRDHGKRPLMAQEAVRQSDKVILTSDNPRNEDPQAIIDDMLAGLDAQQRRKVITITDRREAIRTACMMAEKGDVVLVAGKGHETYQEINGVKHHFDDHEVLRDIFNVK
;
A
#
# COMPACT_ATOMS: atom_id res chain seq x y z
N MET A 1 -3.24 -6.23 -31.17
CA MET A 1 -3.07 -4.92 -31.85
C MET A 1 -4.38 -4.17 -31.79
N LYS A 2 -4.34 -2.85 -31.78
CA LYS A 2 -5.52 -1.96 -31.79
C LYS A 2 -5.26 -0.75 -32.68
N ALA A 3 -6.28 -0.29 -33.38
CA ALA A 3 -6.17 0.92 -34.21
C ALA A 3 -5.91 2.14 -33.30
N LEU A 4 -4.97 3.01 -33.69
CA LEU A 4 -4.66 4.24 -32.95
C LEU A 4 -5.92 5.12 -32.80
N SER A 5 -6.75 5.20 -33.85
CA SER A 5 -8.03 5.92 -33.85
C SER A 5 -8.98 5.46 -32.73
N GLU A 6 -8.93 4.18 -32.33
CA GLU A 6 -9.70 3.69 -31.18
C GLU A 6 -9.12 4.14 -29.85
N LEU A 7 -7.78 4.08 -29.70
CA LEU A 7 -7.10 4.52 -28.49
C LEU A 7 -7.32 6.01 -28.23
N LEU A 8 -7.36 6.81 -29.28
CA LEU A 8 -7.58 8.26 -29.20
C LEU A 8 -8.98 8.65 -28.72
N LYS A 9 -9.97 7.74 -28.74
CA LYS A 9 -11.29 7.99 -28.14
C LYS A 9 -11.23 8.15 -26.61
N ALA A 10 -10.18 7.61 -25.98
CA ALA A 10 -9.98 7.68 -24.54
C ALA A 10 -9.37 9.01 -24.08
N VAL A 11 -8.85 9.82 -24.98
CA VAL A 11 -8.18 11.10 -24.69
C VAL A 11 -8.75 12.22 -25.57
N LYS A 12 -8.38 13.46 -25.25
CA LYS A 12 -8.76 14.64 -26.06
C LYS A 12 -7.48 15.21 -26.69
N PRO A 13 -7.11 14.78 -27.91
CA PRO A 13 -5.96 15.35 -28.59
C PRO A 13 -6.15 16.85 -28.84
N LEU A 14 -5.09 17.63 -28.64
CA LEU A 14 -5.01 19.01 -29.08
C LEU A 14 -4.70 19.09 -30.57
N THR A 15 -3.75 18.25 -31.00
CA THR A 15 -3.32 18.14 -32.42
C THR A 15 -2.94 16.69 -32.73
N VAL A 16 -3.22 16.25 -33.93
CA VAL A 16 -2.75 14.96 -34.44
C VAL A 16 -2.09 15.22 -35.80
N GLU A 17 -0.85 14.78 -35.96
CA GLU A 17 -0.10 14.87 -37.20
C GLU A 17 0.38 13.49 -37.61
N GLY A 18 -0.05 13.02 -38.76
CA GLY A 18 0.13 11.67 -39.28
C GLY A 18 -1.19 10.93 -39.45
N SER A 19 -1.11 9.63 -39.71
CA SER A 19 -2.29 8.79 -39.91
C SER A 19 -2.81 8.21 -38.60
N CYS A 20 -4.12 8.28 -38.37
CA CYS A 20 -4.77 7.57 -37.26
C CYS A 20 -5.07 6.10 -37.60
N ASP A 21 -4.91 5.67 -38.86
CA ASP A 21 -5.14 4.30 -39.34
C ASP A 21 -3.88 3.44 -39.17
N VAL A 22 -3.23 3.58 -37.99
CA VAL A 22 -2.02 2.82 -37.62
C VAL A 22 -2.41 1.82 -36.54
N GLU A 23 -2.00 0.55 -36.76
CA GLU A 23 -2.17 -0.50 -35.76
C GLU A 23 -1.10 -0.40 -34.68
N ILE A 24 -1.51 -0.31 -33.42
CA ILE A 24 -0.64 -0.24 -32.25
C ILE A 24 -0.47 -1.64 -31.65
N ALA A 25 0.79 -2.09 -31.55
CA ALA A 25 1.16 -3.41 -31.00
C ALA A 25 1.32 -3.39 -29.47
N GLY A 26 1.78 -2.28 -28.92
CA GLY A 26 1.99 -2.06 -27.48
C GLY A 26 1.94 -0.58 -27.12
N VAL A 27 1.87 -0.28 -25.83
CA VAL A 27 1.98 1.08 -25.27
C VAL A 27 3.14 1.08 -24.29
N GLU A 28 4.06 2.04 -24.42
CA GLU A 28 5.25 2.12 -23.58
C GLU A 28 5.54 3.55 -23.12
N ILE A 29 6.02 3.68 -21.88
CA ILE A 29 6.53 4.93 -21.28
C ILE A 29 8.05 4.94 -21.15
N ASP A 30 8.70 3.78 -21.26
CA ASP A 30 10.16 3.63 -21.21
C ASP A 30 10.71 3.39 -22.63
N SER A 31 11.42 4.38 -23.17
CA SER A 31 11.99 4.31 -24.53
C SER A 31 12.92 3.10 -24.77
N ARG A 32 13.44 2.49 -23.71
CA ARG A 32 14.31 1.29 -23.78
C ARG A 32 13.53 0.00 -24.02
N LYS A 33 12.24 0.00 -23.67
CA LYS A 33 11.33 -1.16 -23.77
C LYS A 33 10.48 -1.13 -25.05
N VAL A 34 10.47 0.01 -25.75
CA VAL A 34 9.73 0.19 -27.02
C VAL A 34 10.13 -0.87 -28.02
N LYS A 35 9.13 -1.43 -28.71
CA LYS A 35 9.24 -2.42 -29.76
C LYS A 35 8.58 -1.91 -31.04
N GLN A 36 8.79 -2.66 -32.14
CA GLN A 36 8.18 -2.35 -33.42
C GLN A 36 6.65 -2.33 -33.33
N GLY A 37 6.05 -1.22 -33.75
CA GLY A 37 4.59 -1.02 -33.76
C GLY A 37 4.02 -0.41 -32.47
N ASP A 38 4.86 -0.01 -31.52
CA ASP A 38 4.38 0.55 -30.26
C ASP A 38 3.98 2.04 -30.38
N LEU A 39 3.07 2.44 -29.50
CA LEU A 39 2.82 3.82 -29.12
C LEU A 39 3.73 4.20 -27.94
N PHE A 40 4.62 5.16 -28.15
CA PHE A 40 5.43 5.72 -27.08
C PHE A 40 4.73 6.92 -26.44
N VAL A 41 4.59 6.93 -25.11
CA VAL A 41 4.06 8.05 -24.33
C VAL A 41 5.21 8.81 -23.67
N ALA A 42 5.49 10.02 -24.14
CA ALA A 42 6.57 10.87 -23.66
C ALA A 42 6.14 11.58 -22.35
N MET A 43 6.31 10.88 -21.22
CA MET A 43 5.92 11.38 -19.90
C MET A 43 6.85 12.50 -19.41
N LYS A 44 6.30 13.59 -18.87
CA LYS A 44 7.07 14.54 -18.06
C LYS A 44 7.23 13.97 -16.64
N GLY A 45 8.26 13.15 -16.44
CA GLY A 45 8.57 12.57 -15.14
C GLY A 45 9.13 13.59 -14.13
N THR A 46 9.10 13.24 -12.85
CA THR A 46 9.62 14.11 -11.76
C THR A 46 11.13 14.31 -11.78
N GLN A 47 11.90 13.44 -12.42
CA GLN A 47 13.36 13.51 -12.52
C GLN A 47 13.86 13.71 -13.95
N VAL A 48 13.17 13.13 -14.94
CA VAL A 48 13.59 13.13 -16.34
C VAL A 48 12.38 13.38 -17.23
N ASP A 49 12.55 14.26 -18.22
CA ASP A 49 11.54 14.55 -19.24
C ASP A 49 11.63 13.52 -20.38
N GLY A 50 10.59 12.72 -20.55
CA GLY A 50 10.47 11.68 -21.57
C GLY A 50 10.51 12.19 -23.00
N HIS A 51 10.20 13.48 -23.26
CA HIS A 51 10.25 14.09 -24.59
C HIS A 51 11.66 14.01 -25.20
N ARG A 52 12.71 14.02 -24.37
CA ARG A 52 14.12 13.85 -24.82
C ARG A 52 14.40 12.49 -25.46
N PHE A 53 13.53 11.51 -25.25
CA PHE A 53 13.71 10.14 -25.72
C PHE A 53 12.80 9.79 -26.90
N ILE A 54 12.03 10.73 -27.45
CA ILE A 54 11.14 10.49 -28.61
C ILE A 54 11.93 9.90 -29.78
N GLY A 55 13.05 10.51 -30.17
CA GLY A 55 13.89 10.00 -31.27
C GLY A 55 14.43 8.60 -31.02
N LYS A 56 14.79 8.27 -29.75
CA LYS A 56 15.21 6.92 -29.38
C LYS A 56 14.08 5.92 -29.46
N ALA A 57 12.87 6.27 -29.00
CA ALA A 57 11.69 5.42 -29.07
C ALA A 57 11.33 5.11 -30.54
N ILE A 58 11.39 6.10 -31.42
CA ILE A 58 11.19 5.93 -32.87
C ILE A 58 12.27 4.99 -33.46
N GLY A 59 13.53 5.18 -33.08
CA GLY A 59 14.62 4.30 -33.48
C GLY A 59 14.45 2.84 -33.02
N HIS A 60 13.69 2.57 -31.97
CA HIS A 60 13.34 1.23 -31.50
C HIS A 60 12.04 0.69 -32.17
N GLY A 61 11.35 1.51 -32.98
CA GLY A 61 10.21 1.06 -33.75
C GLY A 61 8.85 1.62 -33.32
N ALA A 62 8.81 2.69 -32.51
CA ALA A 62 7.55 3.38 -32.24
C ALA A 62 6.96 3.93 -33.54
N VAL A 63 5.69 3.65 -33.77
CA VAL A 63 4.93 4.12 -34.95
C VAL A 63 4.01 5.30 -34.62
N ALA A 64 3.82 5.57 -33.33
CA ALA A 64 3.08 6.73 -32.84
C ALA A 64 3.73 7.26 -31.55
N VAL A 65 3.58 8.57 -31.31
CA VAL A 65 4.11 9.27 -30.14
C VAL A 65 3.01 10.13 -29.52
N LEU A 66 2.72 9.94 -28.23
CA LEU A 66 1.86 10.81 -27.44
C LEU A 66 2.76 11.75 -26.62
N CYS A 67 2.60 13.05 -26.78
CA CYS A 67 3.47 14.07 -26.16
C CYS A 67 2.69 15.32 -25.74
N GLU A 68 3.27 16.13 -24.87
CA GLU A 68 2.76 17.45 -24.53
C GLU A 68 3.38 18.53 -25.44
N ASP A 69 4.68 18.40 -25.70
CA ASP A 69 5.44 19.30 -26.58
C ASP A 69 5.78 18.55 -27.88
N MET A 70 5.28 19.08 -29.00
CA MET A 70 5.57 18.53 -30.33
C MET A 70 7.04 18.70 -30.68
N PRO A 71 7.74 17.64 -31.15
CA PRO A 71 9.13 17.78 -31.58
C PRO A 71 9.22 18.67 -32.83
N GLN A 72 10.30 19.47 -32.92
CA GLN A 72 10.56 20.33 -34.07
C GLN A 72 10.81 19.52 -35.37
N GLU A 73 11.59 18.46 -35.23
CA GLU A 73 11.86 17.52 -36.32
C GLU A 73 10.97 16.29 -36.17
N LYS A 74 10.28 15.90 -37.24
CA LYS A 74 9.35 14.79 -37.28
C LYS A 74 9.86 13.73 -38.26
N THR A 75 9.74 12.48 -37.85
CA THR A 75 10.10 11.33 -38.68
C THR A 75 8.91 10.96 -39.58
N GLU A 76 9.15 10.81 -40.85
CA GLU A 76 8.14 10.37 -41.82
C GLU A 76 7.60 8.98 -41.43
N GLY A 77 6.28 8.79 -41.58
CA GLY A 77 5.62 7.54 -41.23
C GLY A 77 5.28 7.35 -39.73
N VAL A 78 5.65 8.32 -38.87
CA VAL A 78 5.30 8.31 -37.45
C VAL A 78 4.16 9.30 -37.18
N THR A 79 3.17 8.87 -36.41
CA THR A 79 2.04 9.73 -36.01
C THR A 79 2.34 10.39 -34.67
N TYR A 80 2.20 11.72 -34.61
CA TYR A 80 2.40 12.51 -33.39
C TYR A 80 1.07 13.02 -32.86
N ILE A 81 0.82 12.80 -31.58
CA ILE A 81 -0.42 13.17 -30.88
C ILE A 81 -0.06 14.11 -29.74
N GLN A 82 -0.52 15.36 -29.84
CA GLN A 82 -0.35 16.32 -28.75
C GLN A 82 -1.53 16.28 -27.81
N VAL A 83 -1.25 16.23 -26.49
CA VAL A 83 -2.24 16.28 -25.41
C VAL A 83 -1.84 17.36 -24.39
N ALA A 84 -2.79 17.79 -23.58
CA ALA A 84 -2.53 18.79 -22.51
C ALA A 84 -1.67 18.22 -21.38
N SER A 85 -1.81 16.92 -21.09
CA SER A 85 -1.05 16.20 -20.06
C SER A 85 -0.91 14.73 -20.45
N THR A 86 0.33 14.27 -20.60
CA THR A 86 0.62 12.86 -20.87
C THR A 86 0.38 12.01 -19.63
N GLU A 87 0.53 12.57 -18.43
CA GLU A 87 0.26 11.91 -17.16
C GLU A 87 -1.23 11.57 -17.00
N GLU A 88 -2.13 12.47 -17.40
CA GLU A 88 -3.58 12.22 -17.40
C GLU A 88 -4.01 11.29 -18.56
N ALA A 89 -3.31 11.31 -19.67
CA ALA A 89 -3.69 10.58 -20.89
C ALA A 89 -3.26 9.11 -20.87
N VAL A 90 -2.12 8.77 -20.29
CA VAL A 90 -1.54 7.42 -20.33
C VAL A 90 -2.45 6.36 -19.72
N GLY A 91 -3.10 6.65 -18.59
CA GLY A 91 -4.02 5.74 -17.92
C GLY A 91 -5.20 5.33 -18.80
N PRO A 92 -6.01 6.29 -19.30
CA PRO A 92 -7.10 6.01 -20.26
C PRO A 92 -6.65 5.27 -21.51
N VAL A 93 -5.51 5.64 -22.11
CA VAL A 93 -4.95 4.97 -23.29
C VAL A 93 -4.61 3.51 -22.99
N ALA A 94 -3.89 3.25 -21.88
CA ALA A 94 -3.54 1.90 -21.44
C ALA A 94 -4.81 1.07 -21.16
N THR A 95 -5.78 1.65 -20.41
CA THR A 95 -7.05 0.98 -20.12
C THR A 95 -7.75 0.53 -21.41
N HIS A 96 -7.81 1.41 -22.39
CA HIS A 96 -8.46 1.11 -23.68
C HIS A 96 -7.65 0.09 -24.50
N PHE A 97 -6.30 0.21 -24.48
CA PHE A 97 -5.40 -0.73 -25.16
C PHE A 97 -5.60 -2.17 -24.64
N PHE A 98 -5.68 -2.36 -23.33
CA PHE A 98 -5.89 -3.66 -22.70
C PHE A 98 -7.37 -4.13 -22.68
N GLY A 99 -8.28 -3.40 -23.31
CA GLY A 99 -9.68 -3.80 -23.50
C GLY A 99 -10.56 -3.58 -22.29
N ASP A 100 -10.34 -2.48 -21.57
CA ASP A 100 -11.10 -2.01 -20.41
C ASP A 100 -11.23 -3.09 -19.31
N PRO A 101 -10.11 -3.69 -18.82
CA PRO A 101 -10.16 -4.84 -17.93
C PRO A 101 -10.86 -4.54 -16.61
N SER A 102 -10.72 -3.31 -16.07
CA SER A 102 -11.37 -2.89 -14.83
C SER A 102 -12.90 -2.86 -14.89
N ARG A 103 -13.50 -2.80 -16.10
CA ARG A 103 -14.96 -2.93 -16.27
C ARG A 103 -15.46 -4.38 -16.23
N LYS A 104 -14.54 -5.34 -16.41
CA LYS A 104 -14.84 -6.78 -16.38
C LYS A 104 -14.61 -7.41 -15.01
N LEU A 105 -14.10 -6.63 -14.05
CA LEU A 105 -13.82 -6.98 -12.67
C LEU A 105 -14.64 -6.08 -11.73
N LYS A 106 -14.98 -6.58 -10.56
CA LYS A 106 -15.38 -5.71 -9.43
C LYS A 106 -14.10 -5.22 -8.75
N LEU A 107 -13.54 -4.11 -9.27
CA LEU A 107 -12.31 -3.50 -8.78
C LEU A 107 -12.61 -2.63 -7.56
N VAL A 108 -11.95 -2.89 -6.43
CA VAL A 108 -12.06 -2.11 -5.20
C VAL A 108 -10.70 -1.56 -4.80
N GLY A 109 -10.62 -0.25 -4.64
CA GLY A 109 -9.41 0.44 -4.20
C GLY A 109 -9.42 0.75 -2.71
N VAL A 110 -8.27 0.63 -2.07
CA VAL A 110 -8.07 0.98 -0.65
C VAL A 110 -7.03 2.07 -0.53
N THR A 111 -7.39 3.20 0.06
CA THR A 111 -6.45 4.30 0.34
C THR A 111 -6.48 4.72 1.80
N GLY A 112 -5.43 5.39 2.24
CA GLY A 112 -5.20 5.87 3.60
C GLY A 112 -3.71 5.88 3.93
N THR A 113 -3.32 6.29 5.12
CA THR A 113 -1.93 6.19 5.57
C THR A 113 -1.61 4.75 5.96
N ASN A 114 -2.31 4.20 6.92
CA ASN A 114 -2.12 2.85 7.46
C ASN A 114 -3.32 1.94 7.10
N GLY A 115 -3.12 0.61 7.07
CA GLY A 115 -4.17 -0.39 6.89
C GLY A 115 -4.48 -0.79 5.45
N LYS A 116 -3.95 -0.10 4.42
CA LYS A 116 -4.20 -0.43 3.00
C LYS A 116 -3.88 -1.88 2.65
N THR A 117 -2.65 -2.30 2.92
CA THR A 117 -2.17 -3.67 2.64
C THR A 117 -2.99 -4.70 3.39
N THR A 118 -3.24 -4.45 4.69
CA THR A 118 -4.05 -5.34 5.52
C THR A 118 -5.44 -5.52 4.92
N ILE A 119 -6.16 -4.44 4.64
CA ILE A 119 -7.53 -4.51 4.12
C ILE A 119 -7.57 -5.16 2.72
N ALA A 120 -6.69 -4.76 1.80
CA ALA A 120 -6.66 -5.34 0.45
C ALA A 120 -6.37 -6.85 0.49
N THR A 121 -5.39 -7.27 1.31
CA THR A 121 -5.04 -8.68 1.47
C THR A 121 -6.14 -9.48 2.19
N LEU A 122 -6.78 -8.90 3.21
CA LEU A 122 -7.88 -9.57 3.91
C LEU A 122 -9.10 -9.72 3.00
N LEU A 123 -9.44 -8.72 2.17
CA LEU A 123 -10.49 -8.85 1.15
C LEU A 123 -10.16 -9.94 0.15
N TYR A 124 -8.93 -9.97 -0.36
CA TYR A 124 -8.47 -11.04 -1.25
C TYR A 124 -8.63 -12.42 -0.61
N ASN A 125 -8.16 -12.61 0.62
CA ASN A 125 -8.25 -13.88 1.33
C ASN A 125 -9.70 -14.27 1.65
N LEU A 126 -10.52 -13.29 2.08
CA LEU A 126 -11.93 -13.48 2.37
C LEU A 126 -12.69 -13.97 1.14
N PHE A 127 -12.57 -13.27 0.01
CA PHE A 127 -13.28 -13.62 -1.22
C PHE A 127 -12.83 -14.96 -1.80
N ARG A 128 -11.54 -15.32 -1.65
CA ARG A 128 -11.09 -16.67 -1.98
C ARG A 128 -11.73 -17.74 -1.10
N LYS A 129 -11.87 -17.49 0.22
CA LYS A 129 -12.58 -18.40 1.13
C LYS A 129 -14.07 -18.52 0.81
N LEU A 130 -14.68 -17.47 0.27
CA LEU A 130 -16.05 -17.49 -0.24
C LEU A 130 -16.19 -18.18 -1.61
N GLY A 131 -15.09 -18.68 -2.19
CA GLY A 131 -15.10 -19.46 -3.43
C GLY A 131 -14.94 -18.65 -4.71
N HIS A 132 -14.58 -17.36 -4.62
CA HIS A 132 -14.36 -16.53 -5.80
C HIS A 132 -12.93 -16.63 -6.33
N LYS A 133 -12.77 -16.37 -7.63
CA LYS A 133 -11.46 -16.09 -8.23
C LYS A 133 -11.14 -14.62 -8.10
N VAL A 134 -9.99 -14.31 -7.50
CA VAL A 134 -9.67 -12.96 -7.02
C VAL A 134 -8.27 -12.55 -7.41
N GLY A 135 -8.12 -11.28 -7.80
CA GLY A 135 -6.85 -10.61 -7.95
C GLY A 135 -6.51 -9.73 -6.75
N LEU A 136 -5.23 -9.57 -6.48
CA LEU A 136 -4.68 -8.63 -5.49
C LEU A 136 -3.54 -7.82 -6.10
N LEU A 137 -3.57 -6.50 -5.88
CA LEU A 137 -2.45 -5.60 -6.18
C LEU A 137 -2.05 -4.89 -4.90
N SER A 138 -0.89 -5.24 -4.35
CA SER A 138 -0.45 -4.76 -3.04
C SER A 138 1.06 -4.54 -2.96
N THR A 139 1.48 -3.86 -1.90
CA THR A 139 2.90 -3.59 -1.61
C THR A 139 3.71 -4.88 -1.42
N VAL A 140 3.10 -5.89 -0.83
CA VAL A 140 3.78 -7.16 -0.46
C VAL A 140 3.99 -8.04 -1.68
N CYS A 141 2.91 -8.33 -2.39
CA CYS A 141 2.90 -9.20 -3.56
C CYS A 141 1.60 -8.99 -4.32
N ASN A 142 1.65 -9.09 -5.63
CA ASN A 142 0.45 -9.18 -6.46
C ASN A 142 0.03 -10.65 -6.58
N TYR A 143 -1.26 -10.90 -6.69
CA TYR A 143 -1.78 -12.26 -6.91
C TYR A 143 -2.81 -12.28 -8.03
N ILE A 144 -2.74 -13.32 -8.85
CA ILE A 144 -3.75 -13.66 -9.85
C ILE A 144 -4.29 -15.04 -9.49
N ASP A 145 -5.44 -15.08 -8.80
CA ASP A 145 -6.12 -16.31 -8.35
C ASP A 145 -5.19 -17.33 -7.67
N GLY A 146 -4.30 -16.85 -6.77
CA GLY A 146 -3.36 -17.69 -6.02
C GLY A 146 -1.95 -17.74 -6.60
N GLU A 147 -1.76 -17.37 -7.87
CA GLU A 147 -0.44 -17.24 -8.47
C GLU A 147 0.21 -15.92 -8.01
N ALA A 148 1.39 -16.01 -7.39
CA ALA A 148 2.15 -14.86 -6.96
C ALA A 148 2.87 -14.20 -8.13
N VAL A 149 2.74 -12.88 -8.24
CA VAL A 149 3.43 -12.04 -9.22
C VAL A 149 4.22 -10.98 -8.47
N PRO A 150 5.54 -10.85 -8.67
CA PRO A 150 6.35 -9.85 -7.97
C PRO A 150 5.75 -8.43 -8.09
N ALA A 151 5.85 -7.66 -7.02
CA ALA A 151 5.42 -6.27 -6.96
C ALA A 151 6.63 -5.35 -6.87
N ASP A 152 6.84 -4.49 -7.86
CA ASP A 152 7.89 -3.48 -7.83
C ASP A 152 7.45 -2.20 -7.09
N HIS A 153 6.15 -1.92 -7.11
CA HIS A 153 5.53 -0.75 -6.49
C HIS A 153 4.20 -1.12 -5.85
N THR A 154 3.83 -0.41 -4.77
CA THR A 154 2.50 -0.54 -4.11
C THR A 154 1.34 -0.44 -5.12
N THR A 155 1.43 0.51 -6.04
CA THR A 155 0.52 0.68 -7.16
C THR A 155 1.38 0.81 -8.41
N PRO A 156 1.30 -0.11 -9.37
CA PRO A 156 2.11 -0.08 -10.60
C PRO A 156 1.87 1.17 -11.46
N ASP A 157 2.70 1.38 -12.47
CA ASP A 157 2.42 2.35 -13.52
C ASP A 157 1.16 1.96 -14.32
N PRO A 158 0.56 2.89 -15.09
CA PRO A 158 -0.73 2.63 -15.75
C PRO A 158 -0.70 1.46 -16.74
N ILE A 159 0.42 1.19 -17.38
CA ILE A 159 0.55 0.12 -18.39
C ILE A 159 0.62 -1.23 -17.67
N ALA A 160 1.56 -1.39 -16.74
CA ALA A 160 1.70 -2.60 -15.95
C ALA A 160 0.44 -2.92 -15.14
N LEU A 161 -0.25 -1.87 -14.63
CA LEU A 161 -1.50 -2.01 -13.90
C LEU A 161 -2.62 -2.60 -14.79
N ASN A 162 -2.82 -2.06 -15.98
CA ASN A 162 -3.84 -2.56 -16.91
C ASN A 162 -3.49 -3.94 -17.47
N GLU A 163 -2.21 -4.23 -17.71
CA GLU A 163 -1.75 -5.56 -18.09
C GLU A 163 -2.09 -6.60 -17.02
N LEU A 164 -1.78 -6.31 -15.74
CA LEU A 164 -2.12 -7.21 -14.62
C LEU A 164 -3.64 -7.42 -14.51
N LEU A 165 -4.44 -6.37 -14.64
CA LEU A 165 -5.91 -6.48 -14.64
C LEU A 165 -6.41 -7.33 -15.83
N ALA A 166 -5.83 -7.17 -17.01
CA ALA A 166 -6.18 -7.99 -18.18
C ALA A 166 -5.81 -9.47 -17.98
N ARG A 167 -4.67 -9.76 -17.37
CA ARG A 167 -4.27 -11.12 -16.97
C ARG A 167 -5.25 -11.72 -15.95
N MET A 168 -5.69 -10.93 -14.95
CA MET A 168 -6.71 -11.37 -13.99
C MET A 168 -8.03 -11.72 -14.68
N VAL A 169 -8.50 -10.90 -15.61
CA VAL A 169 -9.69 -11.20 -16.42
C VAL A 169 -9.52 -12.50 -17.20
N SER A 170 -8.36 -12.69 -17.84
CA SER A 170 -8.07 -13.91 -18.61
C SER A 170 -8.00 -15.16 -17.73
N ALA A 171 -7.56 -15.03 -16.47
CA ALA A 171 -7.57 -16.11 -15.48
C ALA A 171 -8.98 -16.39 -14.90
N GLY A 172 -9.98 -15.58 -15.27
CA GLY A 172 -11.36 -15.71 -14.80
C GLY A 172 -11.63 -15.08 -13.44
N CYS A 173 -10.77 -14.17 -12.96
CA CYS A 173 -11.06 -13.39 -11.77
C CYS A 173 -12.30 -12.52 -11.97
N THR A 174 -13.15 -12.45 -10.95
CA THR A 174 -14.34 -11.61 -10.91
C THR A 174 -14.18 -10.38 -10.02
N TYR A 175 -13.22 -10.44 -9.10
CA TYR A 175 -12.88 -9.38 -8.16
C TYR A 175 -11.39 -9.05 -8.25
N CYS A 176 -11.06 -7.80 -7.98
CA CYS A 176 -9.69 -7.37 -7.73
C CYS A 176 -9.68 -6.34 -6.59
N PHE A 177 -8.84 -6.56 -5.60
CA PHE A 177 -8.60 -5.62 -4.50
C PHE A 177 -7.22 -4.99 -4.67
N MET A 178 -7.12 -3.67 -4.57
CA MET A 178 -5.86 -2.99 -4.79
C MET A 178 -5.58 -1.86 -3.81
N GLU A 179 -4.32 -1.68 -3.49
CA GLU A 179 -3.86 -0.50 -2.78
C GLU A 179 -3.76 0.69 -3.74
N CYS A 180 -4.38 1.82 -3.36
CA CYS A 180 -4.26 3.09 -4.07
C CYS A 180 -3.37 4.03 -3.23
N SER A 181 -2.07 4.09 -3.53
CA SER A 181 -1.14 4.99 -2.84
C SER A 181 -1.39 6.46 -3.22
N SER A 182 -1.07 7.39 -2.31
CA SER A 182 -1.22 8.82 -2.59
C SER A 182 -0.37 9.29 -3.78
N HIS A 183 0.81 8.68 -3.98
CA HIS A 183 1.64 8.94 -5.16
C HIS A 183 0.94 8.49 -6.44
N ALA A 184 0.39 7.28 -6.45
CA ALA A 184 -0.29 6.74 -7.63
C ALA A 184 -1.55 7.53 -8.00
N ILE A 185 -2.31 7.98 -6.99
CA ILE A 185 -3.48 8.84 -7.21
C ILE A 185 -3.04 10.18 -7.79
N HIS A 186 -2.06 10.84 -7.16
CA HIS A 186 -1.55 12.14 -7.57
C HIS A 186 -0.89 12.11 -8.95
N GLN A 187 -0.19 11.03 -9.29
CA GLN A 187 0.45 10.79 -10.58
C GLN A 187 -0.49 10.13 -11.60
N HIS A 188 -1.79 10.19 -11.42
CA HIS A 188 -2.82 9.65 -12.33
C HIS A 188 -2.60 8.18 -12.78
N ARG A 189 -1.82 7.37 -12.01
CA ARG A 189 -1.56 5.97 -12.38
C ARG A 189 -2.81 5.11 -12.44
N ILE A 190 -3.85 5.48 -11.70
CA ILE A 190 -5.16 4.82 -11.69
C ILE A 190 -6.18 5.50 -12.61
N GLY A 191 -5.74 6.45 -13.44
CA GLY A 191 -6.58 7.12 -14.43
C GLY A 191 -7.18 6.14 -15.43
N GLY A 192 -8.43 6.37 -15.82
CA GLY A 192 -9.15 5.50 -16.76
C GLY A 192 -9.73 4.22 -16.15
N LEU A 193 -9.35 3.81 -14.94
CA LEU A 193 -9.89 2.62 -14.29
C LEU A 193 -11.33 2.83 -13.81
N HIS A 194 -12.13 1.77 -13.91
CA HIS A 194 -13.49 1.73 -13.40
C HIS A 194 -13.55 0.98 -12.06
N PHE A 195 -13.76 1.72 -10.97
CA PHE A 195 -13.88 1.15 -9.64
C PHE A 195 -15.33 0.81 -9.29
N ALA A 196 -15.56 -0.39 -8.75
CA ALA A 196 -16.82 -0.80 -8.13
C ALA A 196 -16.95 -0.24 -6.71
N GLY A 197 -15.83 0.06 -6.05
CA GLY A 197 -15.83 0.65 -4.71
C GLY A 197 -14.48 1.23 -4.30
N GLY A 198 -14.52 2.08 -3.27
CA GLY A 198 -13.35 2.67 -2.65
C GLY A 198 -13.46 2.71 -1.14
N LEU A 199 -12.34 2.43 -0.44
CA LEU A 199 -12.27 2.45 1.01
C LEU A 199 -11.23 3.46 1.50
N PHE A 200 -11.60 4.26 2.51
CA PHE A 200 -10.70 5.14 3.24
C PHE A 200 -10.46 4.60 4.65
N THR A 201 -9.19 4.47 5.02
CA THR A 201 -8.80 3.93 6.33
C THR A 201 -8.54 5.02 7.36
N ASN A 202 -7.52 5.84 7.17
CA ASN A 202 -7.09 6.91 8.07
C ASN A 202 -6.12 7.86 7.37
N LEU A 203 -5.86 9.02 7.99
CA LEU A 203 -4.88 9.98 7.51
C LEU A 203 -4.03 10.52 8.66
N THR A 204 -2.76 10.11 8.69
CA THR A 204 -1.74 10.62 9.62
C THR A 204 -0.52 11.14 8.85
N ARG A 205 0.45 11.74 9.54
CA ARG A 205 1.63 12.33 8.89
C ARG A 205 2.49 11.26 8.23
N ASP A 206 2.59 11.33 6.90
CA ASP A 206 3.52 10.54 6.09
C ASP A 206 3.73 11.20 4.72
N HIS A 207 4.77 10.80 3.98
CA HIS A 207 5.06 11.23 2.60
C HIS A 207 5.13 12.76 2.37
N LEU A 208 5.53 13.55 3.38
CA LEU A 208 5.69 15.00 3.23
C LEU A 208 6.96 15.39 2.44
N ASP A 209 7.90 14.48 2.28
CA ASP A 209 9.00 14.58 1.32
C ASP A 209 8.49 14.80 -0.11
N TYR A 210 7.44 14.09 -0.51
CA TYR A 210 6.80 14.20 -1.82
C TYR A 210 5.70 15.28 -1.86
N HIS A 211 4.70 15.20 -0.97
CA HIS A 211 3.52 16.08 -1.02
C HIS A 211 3.76 17.49 -0.46
N LYS A 212 4.90 17.72 0.24
CA LYS A 212 5.32 18.98 0.86
C LYS A 212 4.46 19.41 2.05
N THR A 213 3.14 19.33 1.96
CA THR A 213 2.21 19.70 3.02
C THR A 213 1.21 18.59 3.33
N PHE A 214 0.70 18.57 4.55
CA PHE A 214 -0.35 17.63 4.95
C PHE A 214 -1.64 17.84 4.13
N GLU A 215 -1.93 19.08 3.76
CA GLU A 215 -3.08 19.42 2.93
C GLU A 215 -2.98 18.80 1.53
N ASN A 216 -1.83 18.94 0.86
CA ASN A 216 -1.59 18.31 -0.44
C ASN A 216 -1.72 16.78 -0.35
N TYR A 217 -1.16 16.16 0.70
CA TYR A 217 -1.26 14.72 0.95
C TYR A 217 -2.72 14.28 1.13
N ARG A 218 -3.51 15.04 1.92
CA ARG A 218 -4.93 14.81 2.11
C ARG A 218 -5.70 14.93 0.79
N ASN A 219 -5.47 16.02 0.05
CA ASN A 219 -6.15 16.28 -1.21
C ASN A 219 -5.81 15.24 -2.28
N ALA A 220 -4.56 14.77 -2.35
CA ALA A 220 -4.17 13.68 -3.24
C ALA A 220 -5.00 12.40 -3.00
N LYS A 221 -5.22 12.02 -1.73
CA LYS A 221 -6.08 10.85 -1.43
C LYS A 221 -7.56 11.11 -1.75
N LYS A 222 -8.04 12.34 -1.53
CA LYS A 222 -9.43 12.72 -1.83
C LYS A 222 -9.75 12.59 -3.31
N MET A 223 -8.80 12.86 -4.22
CA MET A 223 -8.99 12.69 -5.67
C MET A 223 -9.50 11.29 -6.04
N PHE A 224 -9.11 10.26 -5.29
CA PHE A 224 -9.60 8.90 -5.52
C PHE A 224 -11.12 8.78 -5.34
N PHE A 225 -11.68 9.42 -4.31
CA PHE A 225 -13.13 9.41 -4.07
C PHE A 225 -13.90 10.31 -5.03
N ASP A 226 -13.28 11.43 -5.45
CA ASP A 226 -13.89 12.37 -6.42
C ASP A 226 -14.04 11.72 -7.81
N MET A 227 -13.19 10.74 -8.17
CA MET A 227 -13.26 10.02 -9.45
C MET A 227 -14.22 8.83 -9.45
N LEU A 228 -14.70 8.37 -8.29
CA LEU A 228 -15.60 7.21 -8.23
C LEU A 228 -16.91 7.46 -8.98
N PRO A 229 -17.37 6.51 -9.84
CA PRO A 229 -18.62 6.67 -10.57
C PRO A 229 -19.83 6.53 -9.62
N LYS A 230 -20.99 7.03 -10.06
CA LYS A 230 -22.25 6.91 -9.30
C LYS A 230 -22.68 5.47 -9.00
N THR A 231 -22.20 4.52 -9.80
CA THR A 231 -22.47 3.08 -9.63
C THR A 231 -21.62 2.41 -8.59
N ALA A 232 -20.57 3.10 -8.10
CA ALA A 232 -19.66 2.59 -7.07
C ALA A 232 -20.20 2.84 -5.67
N PHE A 233 -19.56 2.22 -4.69
CA PHE A 233 -19.69 2.61 -3.28
C PHE A 233 -18.40 3.27 -2.77
N ALA A 234 -18.53 4.09 -1.74
CA ALA A 234 -17.41 4.66 -1.00
C ALA A 234 -17.61 4.36 0.49
N VAL A 235 -16.66 3.68 1.12
CA VAL A 235 -16.67 3.38 2.55
C VAL A 235 -15.62 4.22 3.24
N THR A 236 -16.02 5.03 4.23
CA THR A 236 -15.10 5.93 4.93
C THR A 236 -15.11 5.70 6.43
N ASN A 237 -13.94 5.82 7.05
CA ASN A 237 -13.76 5.72 8.48
C ASN A 237 -14.27 6.99 9.19
N ALA A 238 -15.37 6.87 9.94
CA ALA A 238 -15.94 7.98 10.71
C ALA A 238 -15.15 8.31 11.99
N ASP A 239 -14.26 7.44 12.42
CA ASP A 239 -13.38 7.70 13.57
C ASP A 239 -12.19 8.60 13.19
N ASP A 240 -11.80 8.65 11.89
CA ASP A 240 -10.79 9.60 11.41
C ASP A 240 -11.42 10.97 11.13
N LYS A 241 -10.76 12.03 11.62
CA LYS A 241 -11.22 13.41 11.44
C LYS A 241 -11.34 13.86 9.99
N ASN A 242 -10.61 13.23 9.07
CA ASN A 242 -10.65 13.50 7.64
C ASN A 242 -11.63 12.59 6.89
N GLY A 243 -12.24 11.60 7.55
CA GLY A 243 -13.08 10.59 6.92
C GLY A 243 -14.22 11.20 6.09
N LEU A 244 -15.00 12.11 6.66
CA LEU A 244 -16.08 12.79 5.95
C LEU A 244 -15.57 13.74 4.87
N PHE A 245 -14.41 14.37 5.08
CA PHE A 245 -13.79 15.24 4.07
C PHE A 245 -13.42 14.44 2.80
N MET A 246 -12.94 13.21 2.93
CA MET A 246 -12.55 12.38 1.79
C MET A 246 -13.71 12.14 0.82
N VAL A 247 -14.91 12.02 1.32
CA VAL A 247 -16.12 11.69 0.54
C VAL A 247 -17.06 12.87 0.27
N GLN A 248 -16.65 14.10 0.64
CA GLN A 248 -17.49 15.29 0.58
C GLN A 248 -18.09 15.55 -0.81
N ASN A 249 -17.34 15.31 -1.89
CA ASN A 249 -17.77 15.51 -3.28
C ASN A 249 -17.94 14.17 -4.03
N CYS A 250 -17.94 13.06 -3.31
CA CYS A 250 -18.05 11.74 -3.91
C CYS A 250 -19.42 11.54 -4.55
N LYS A 251 -19.44 11.06 -5.80
CA LYS A 251 -20.67 10.76 -6.53
C LYS A 251 -21.22 9.36 -6.24
N ALA A 252 -20.37 8.49 -5.66
CA ALA A 252 -20.71 7.12 -5.29
C ALA A 252 -21.66 7.07 -4.07
N SER A 253 -22.26 5.91 -3.82
CA SER A 253 -23.01 5.66 -2.59
C SER A 253 -22.06 5.66 -1.38
N VAL A 254 -22.15 6.67 -0.52
CA VAL A 254 -21.28 6.81 0.66
C VAL A 254 -21.84 6.01 1.82
N LYS A 255 -20.96 5.21 2.46
CA LYS A 255 -21.19 4.49 3.70
C LYS A 255 -20.08 4.77 4.69
N THR A 256 -20.43 4.80 5.97
CA THR A 256 -19.50 5.04 7.07
C THR A 256 -19.29 3.78 7.90
N TYR A 257 -18.09 3.63 8.45
CA TYR A 257 -17.81 2.61 9.46
C TYR A 257 -17.11 3.22 10.68
N SER A 258 -17.34 2.65 11.86
CA SER A 258 -16.78 3.15 13.11
C SER A 258 -16.78 2.09 14.21
N ILE A 259 -15.75 2.14 15.06
CA ILE A 259 -15.69 1.39 16.32
C ILE A 259 -15.98 2.28 17.55
N GLN A 260 -16.14 3.61 17.36
CA GLN A 260 -16.32 4.58 18.43
C GLN A 260 -17.62 5.41 18.29
N ARG A 261 -18.08 5.64 17.07
CA ARG A 261 -19.17 6.56 16.73
C ARG A 261 -20.35 5.83 16.10
N VAL A 262 -21.46 6.55 15.94
CA VAL A 262 -22.58 6.07 15.14
C VAL A 262 -22.16 6.09 13.66
N ALA A 263 -22.37 4.97 12.98
CA ALA A 263 -22.02 4.78 11.58
C ALA A 263 -22.94 3.74 10.94
N ASP A 264 -22.90 3.60 9.60
CA ASP A 264 -23.65 2.58 8.87
C ASP A 264 -23.21 1.16 9.27
N TYR A 265 -21.91 0.95 9.48
CA TYR A 265 -21.32 -0.31 9.95
C TYR A 265 -20.60 -0.07 11.27
N ARG A 266 -20.84 -0.95 12.25
CA ARG A 266 -20.29 -0.80 13.61
C ARG A 266 -19.69 -2.10 14.12
N ALA A 267 -18.62 -1.95 14.92
CA ALA A 267 -18.09 -3.06 15.68
C ALA A 267 -17.76 -2.63 17.13
N ARG A 268 -17.86 -3.60 18.05
CA ARG A 268 -17.40 -3.47 19.44
C ARG A 268 -16.47 -4.62 19.77
N ILE A 269 -15.43 -4.35 20.58
CA ILE A 269 -14.59 -5.38 21.16
C ILE A 269 -15.29 -5.86 22.43
N LEU A 270 -15.58 -7.16 22.49
CA LEU A 270 -16.15 -7.81 23.66
C LEU A 270 -15.00 -8.34 24.56
N GLU A 271 -14.03 -9.02 23.95
CA GLU A 271 -12.86 -9.57 24.65
C GLU A 271 -11.61 -9.45 23.77
N CYS A 272 -10.42 -9.34 24.40
CA CYS A 272 -9.14 -9.26 23.72
C CYS A 272 -8.12 -10.17 24.41
N HIS A 273 -7.49 -11.10 23.64
CA HIS A 273 -6.48 -12.05 24.06
C HIS A 273 -5.32 -12.10 23.06
N PHE A 274 -4.18 -12.70 23.39
CA PHE A 274 -3.07 -12.88 22.43
C PHE A 274 -3.42 -13.78 21.25
N GLU A 275 -4.38 -14.68 21.43
CA GLU A 275 -4.87 -15.60 20.40
C GLU A 275 -5.89 -14.93 19.46
N GLY A 276 -6.43 -13.76 19.82
CA GLY A 276 -7.42 -13.03 19.04
C GLY A 276 -8.42 -12.26 19.87
N MET A 277 -9.49 -11.80 19.22
CA MET A 277 -10.54 -10.99 19.83
C MET A 277 -11.92 -11.59 19.58
N TYR A 278 -12.82 -11.37 20.53
CA TYR A 278 -14.26 -11.50 20.30
C TYR A 278 -14.86 -10.14 20.02
N LEU A 279 -15.54 -10.03 18.87
CA LEU A 279 -16.13 -8.81 18.36
C LEU A 279 -17.64 -8.97 18.21
N GLU A 280 -18.37 -7.88 18.39
CA GLU A 280 -19.74 -7.73 17.87
C GLU A 280 -19.67 -6.84 16.63
N ILE A 281 -20.12 -7.34 15.49
CA ILE A 281 -20.21 -6.60 14.21
C ILE A 281 -21.68 -6.57 13.79
N ASP A 282 -22.26 -5.39 13.73
CA ASP A 282 -23.68 -5.17 13.40
C ASP A 282 -24.64 -6.09 14.19
N GLY A 283 -24.38 -6.25 15.51
CA GLY A 283 -25.19 -7.05 16.43
C GLY A 283 -24.94 -8.57 16.36
N LYS A 284 -23.93 -9.02 15.61
CA LYS A 284 -23.53 -10.44 15.54
C LYS A 284 -22.14 -10.64 16.15
N GLU A 285 -22.00 -11.68 16.95
CA GLU A 285 -20.72 -12.02 17.59
C GLU A 285 -19.84 -12.85 16.65
N VAL A 286 -18.53 -12.56 16.63
CA VAL A 286 -17.52 -13.26 15.86
C VAL A 286 -16.18 -13.28 16.57
N GLY A 287 -15.55 -14.44 16.69
CA GLY A 287 -14.15 -14.59 17.11
C GLY A 287 -13.22 -14.39 15.92
N VAL A 288 -12.16 -13.60 16.08
CA VAL A 288 -11.16 -13.31 15.03
C VAL A 288 -9.74 -13.51 15.55
N GLN A 289 -8.82 -13.95 14.68
CA GLN A 289 -7.43 -14.22 15.03
C GLN A 289 -6.55 -12.96 14.87
N PHE A 290 -7.04 -11.82 15.34
CA PHE A 290 -6.36 -10.53 15.25
C PHE A 290 -6.36 -9.86 16.61
N ILE A 291 -5.36 -9.00 16.86
CA ILE A 291 -5.29 -8.15 18.05
C ILE A 291 -5.19 -6.68 17.65
N GLY A 292 -5.54 -5.79 18.58
CA GLY A 292 -5.47 -4.34 18.41
C GLY A 292 -6.69 -3.70 17.74
N ARG A 293 -7.10 -2.57 18.32
CA ARG A 293 -8.28 -1.80 17.88
C ARG A 293 -8.24 -1.39 16.41
N PHE A 294 -7.04 -1.09 15.88
CA PHE A 294 -6.89 -0.73 14.46
C PHE A 294 -7.21 -1.90 13.53
N ASN A 295 -6.96 -3.16 13.96
CA ASN A 295 -7.37 -4.33 13.18
C ASN A 295 -8.89 -4.55 13.24
N VAL A 296 -9.56 -4.18 14.34
CA VAL A 296 -11.04 -4.19 14.36
C VAL A 296 -11.58 -3.19 13.32
N SER A 297 -10.99 -2.01 13.23
CA SER A 297 -11.33 -1.02 12.20
C SER A 297 -11.07 -1.56 10.78
N ASN A 298 -9.94 -2.23 10.54
CA ASN A 298 -9.63 -2.87 9.27
C ASN A 298 -10.63 -3.99 8.92
N LEU A 299 -10.94 -4.87 9.87
CA LEU A 299 -11.90 -5.96 9.70
C LEU A 299 -13.31 -5.44 9.42
N LEU A 300 -13.71 -4.35 10.09
CA LEU A 300 -15.01 -3.72 9.85
C LEU A 300 -15.10 -3.11 8.44
N ALA A 301 -14.02 -2.50 7.94
CA ALA A 301 -13.94 -2.02 6.55
C ALA A 301 -14.02 -3.19 5.54
N VAL A 302 -13.38 -4.33 5.85
CA VAL A 302 -13.46 -5.57 5.05
C VAL A 302 -14.90 -6.10 5.02
N TYR A 303 -15.54 -6.19 6.19
CA TYR A 303 -16.95 -6.61 6.30
C TYR A 303 -17.88 -5.70 5.49
N ALA A 304 -17.76 -4.38 5.67
CA ALA A 304 -18.57 -3.41 4.96
C ALA A 304 -18.43 -3.54 3.43
N ALA A 305 -17.19 -3.67 2.94
CA ALA A 305 -16.94 -3.86 1.52
C ALA A 305 -17.54 -5.17 0.98
N ALA A 306 -17.40 -6.27 1.72
CA ALA A 306 -17.95 -7.57 1.32
C ALA A 306 -19.47 -7.53 1.22
N VAL A 307 -20.15 -6.95 2.21
CA VAL A 307 -21.62 -6.78 2.20
C VAL A 307 -22.07 -5.89 1.03
N LEU A 308 -21.37 -4.79 0.76
CA LEU A 308 -21.68 -3.89 -0.36
C LEU A 308 -21.41 -4.52 -1.73
N LEU A 309 -20.53 -5.50 -1.81
CA LEU A 309 -20.29 -6.30 -3.02
C LEU A 309 -21.35 -7.40 -3.22
N GLY A 310 -22.23 -7.61 -2.23
CA GLY A 310 -23.38 -8.51 -2.31
C GLY A 310 -23.17 -9.86 -1.62
N GLU A 311 -22.11 -10.01 -0.81
CA GLU A 311 -21.87 -11.25 -0.08
C GLU A 311 -22.82 -11.41 1.12
N ASP A 312 -23.19 -12.64 1.45
CA ASP A 312 -24.03 -12.95 2.61
C ASP A 312 -23.34 -12.61 3.92
N THR A 313 -23.98 -11.86 4.79
CA THR A 313 -23.40 -11.37 6.05
C THR A 313 -22.90 -12.48 6.98
N GLN A 314 -23.63 -13.62 7.04
CA GLN A 314 -23.25 -14.74 7.89
C GLN A 314 -22.04 -15.47 7.31
N ALA A 315 -22.03 -15.72 5.99
CA ALA A 315 -20.91 -16.32 5.29
C ALA A 315 -19.63 -15.48 5.43
N VAL A 316 -19.75 -14.15 5.34
CA VAL A 316 -18.65 -13.21 5.56
C VAL A 316 -18.08 -13.36 6.98
N LEU A 317 -18.91 -13.33 8.02
CA LEU A 317 -18.45 -13.45 9.41
C LEU A 317 -17.78 -14.81 9.69
N VAL A 318 -18.35 -15.91 9.16
CA VAL A 318 -17.74 -17.25 9.27
C VAL A 318 -16.38 -17.29 8.58
N ALA A 319 -16.26 -16.73 7.37
CA ALA A 319 -15.00 -16.70 6.67
C ALA A 319 -13.97 -15.79 7.40
N MET A 320 -14.40 -14.63 7.94
CA MET A 320 -13.56 -13.73 8.72
C MET A 320 -12.98 -14.38 9.97
N SER A 321 -13.73 -15.25 10.67
CA SER A 321 -13.24 -15.95 11.87
C SER A 321 -12.05 -16.87 11.61
N THR A 322 -11.84 -17.25 10.36
CA THR A 322 -10.74 -18.14 9.93
C THR A 322 -9.60 -17.41 9.21
N LEU A 323 -9.67 -16.08 9.09
CA LEU A 323 -8.57 -15.27 8.52
C LEU A 323 -7.43 -15.17 9.53
N GLY A 324 -6.21 -15.42 9.06
CA GLY A 324 -4.98 -15.19 9.82
C GLY A 324 -4.40 -13.79 9.60
N SER A 325 -3.36 -13.47 10.37
CA SER A 325 -2.60 -12.22 10.21
C SER A 325 -2.02 -12.09 8.80
N VAL A 326 -1.87 -10.86 8.36
CA VAL A 326 -1.17 -10.55 7.10
C VAL A 326 0.32 -10.49 7.40
N SER A 327 1.15 -11.08 6.54
CA SER A 327 2.60 -11.14 6.73
C SER A 327 3.20 -9.76 7.02
N GLY A 328 4.00 -9.68 8.07
CA GLY A 328 4.62 -8.45 8.56
C GLY A 328 3.63 -7.41 9.10
N ARG A 329 2.45 -7.83 9.54
CA ARG A 329 1.42 -6.97 10.15
C ARG A 329 0.97 -7.56 11.48
N LEU A 330 1.57 -7.07 12.55
CA LEU A 330 1.36 -7.55 13.93
C LEU A 330 1.41 -9.10 14.01
N GLU A 331 2.46 -9.67 13.43
CA GLU A 331 2.63 -11.11 13.29
C GLU A 331 3.37 -11.69 14.49
N PRO A 332 2.71 -12.48 15.36
CA PRO A 332 3.32 -13.02 16.55
C PRO A 332 4.12 -14.30 16.25
N ILE A 333 5.30 -14.41 16.86
CA ILE A 333 6.17 -15.61 16.86
C ILE A 333 6.48 -15.95 18.31
N ARG A 334 6.07 -17.14 18.77
CA ARG A 334 6.33 -17.57 20.15
C ARG A 334 7.76 -18.08 20.31
N SER A 335 8.45 -17.55 21.30
CA SER A 335 9.77 -18.03 21.71
C SER A 335 9.63 -19.32 22.55
N PRO A 336 10.56 -20.29 22.41
CA PRO A 336 10.67 -21.43 23.32
C PRO A 336 10.87 -21.01 24.78
N GLU A 337 11.42 -19.84 25.03
CA GLU A 337 11.68 -19.26 26.35
C GLU A 337 10.43 -18.63 27.00
N GLY A 338 9.33 -18.54 26.24
CA GLY A 338 8.01 -18.13 26.74
C GLY A 338 7.71 -16.64 26.63
N PHE A 339 8.52 -15.84 25.95
CA PHE A 339 8.15 -14.51 25.46
C PHE A 339 7.56 -14.57 24.05
N THR A 340 6.96 -13.48 23.59
CA THR A 340 6.41 -13.37 22.23
C THR A 340 7.17 -12.31 21.45
N ALA A 341 7.73 -12.67 20.27
CA ALA A 341 8.21 -11.69 19.32
C ALA A 341 7.06 -11.30 18.36
N ILE A 342 7.00 -10.03 17.98
CA ILE A 342 6.00 -9.51 17.04
C ILE A 342 6.75 -8.78 15.93
N VAL A 343 6.51 -9.18 14.68
CA VAL A 343 7.04 -8.49 13.49
C VAL A 343 5.97 -7.57 12.90
N ASP A 344 6.31 -6.29 12.68
CA ASP A 344 5.38 -5.32 12.11
C ASP A 344 6.08 -4.33 11.17
N TYR A 345 5.35 -3.86 10.18
CA TYR A 345 5.78 -2.84 9.21
C TYR A 345 5.68 -1.40 9.75
N ALA A 346 5.43 -1.19 11.02
CA ALA A 346 5.29 0.14 11.64
C ALA A 346 6.58 0.96 11.46
N HIS A 347 6.52 1.96 10.57
CA HIS A 347 7.63 2.84 10.19
C HIS A 347 7.24 4.33 10.23
N THR A 348 6.15 4.64 10.92
CA THR A 348 5.71 6.01 11.24
C THR A 348 5.42 6.13 12.74
N PRO A 349 5.49 7.34 13.32
CA PRO A 349 5.21 7.53 14.75
C PRO A 349 3.84 6.96 15.16
N ASP A 350 2.80 7.25 14.38
CA ASP A 350 1.43 6.79 14.62
C ASP A 350 1.31 5.25 14.53
N ALA A 351 1.95 4.62 13.53
CA ALA A 351 1.94 3.16 13.41
C ALA A 351 2.62 2.48 14.61
N ILE A 352 3.77 3.01 15.07
CA ILE A 352 4.47 2.52 16.25
C ILE A 352 3.57 2.66 17.49
N ALA A 353 2.93 3.83 17.66
CA ALA A 353 2.02 4.06 18.78
C ALA A 353 0.85 3.07 18.81
N ASN A 354 0.24 2.81 17.65
CA ASN A 354 -0.89 1.91 17.51
C ASN A 354 -0.51 0.44 17.81
N VAL A 355 0.63 -0.01 17.27
CA VAL A 355 1.11 -1.38 17.52
C VAL A 355 1.45 -1.57 19.00
N LEU A 356 2.16 -0.63 19.62
CA LEU A 356 2.50 -0.70 21.05
C LEU A 356 1.25 -0.64 21.93
N SER A 357 0.26 0.20 21.59
CA SER A 357 -1.02 0.22 22.30
C SER A 357 -1.75 -1.13 22.23
N ALA A 358 -1.75 -1.78 21.06
CA ALA A 358 -2.34 -3.10 20.90
C ALA A 358 -1.62 -4.17 21.75
N ILE A 359 -0.29 -4.10 21.82
CA ILE A 359 0.51 -4.98 22.67
C ILE A 359 0.16 -4.78 24.15
N HIS A 360 0.05 -3.52 24.60
CA HIS A 360 -0.32 -3.21 26.00
C HIS A 360 -1.75 -3.64 26.36
N GLU A 361 -2.71 -3.51 25.43
CA GLU A 361 -4.08 -3.99 25.63
C GLU A 361 -4.08 -5.50 25.96
N VAL A 362 -3.27 -6.28 25.25
CA VAL A 362 -3.19 -7.73 25.46
C VAL A 362 -2.37 -8.10 26.69
N LEU A 363 -1.24 -7.41 26.93
CA LEU A 363 -0.41 -7.63 28.11
C LEU A 363 -1.16 -7.34 29.42
N ASN A 364 -2.12 -6.42 29.39
CA ASN A 364 -2.93 -6.01 30.55
C ASN A 364 -2.08 -5.76 31.80
N GLY A 365 -0.96 -5.06 31.62
CA GLY A 365 0.00 -4.71 32.67
C GLY A 365 0.92 -5.86 33.14
N LYS A 366 0.95 -6.99 32.44
CA LYS A 366 1.83 -8.12 32.72
C LYS A 366 2.94 -8.22 31.67
N GLY A 367 4.21 -8.35 32.12
CA GLY A 367 5.37 -8.40 31.22
C GLY A 367 5.87 -7.03 30.78
N LYS A 368 7.02 -7.01 30.11
CA LYS A 368 7.71 -5.82 29.59
C LYS A 368 7.63 -5.78 28.07
N VAL A 369 7.77 -4.59 27.51
CA VAL A 369 7.87 -4.40 26.06
C VAL A 369 9.27 -3.92 25.70
N ILE A 370 9.93 -4.67 24.82
CA ILE A 370 11.22 -4.34 24.24
C ILE A 370 11.01 -4.06 22.77
N THR A 371 11.31 -2.85 22.30
CA THR A 371 11.08 -2.45 20.91
C THR A 371 12.38 -2.30 20.15
N VAL A 372 12.51 -3.00 19.02
CA VAL A 372 13.56 -2.82 18.01
C VAL A 372 12.97 -2.02 16.86
N CYS A 373 13.51 -0.84 16.58
CA CYS A 373 13.04 -0.02 15.47
C CYS A 373 14.15 0.79 14.82
N GLY A 374 13.95 1.11 13.55
CA GLY A 374 14.83 1.97 12.76
C GLY A 374 14.03 2.84 11.81
N ALA A 375 14.70 3.76 11.13
CA ALA A 375 14.08 4.62 10.11
C ALA A 375 14.78 4.45 8.75
N GLY A 376 14.01 4.61 7.67
CA GLY A 376 14.55 4.54 6.31
C GLY A 376 15.31 5.80 5.93
N GLY A 377 16.41 5.63 5.20
CA GLY A 377 17.16 6.70 4.54
C GLY A 377 16.42 7.26 3.33
N ASN A 378 16.79 8.47 2.88
CA ASN A 378 16.17 9.18 1.76
C ASN A 378 14.63 9.32 1.91
N ARG A 379 14.17 9.56 3.15
CA ARG A 379 12.77 9.75 3.53
C ARG A 379 12.62 10.96 4.45
N ASP A 380 11.38 11.26 4.88
CA ASP A 380 11.09 12.37 5.81
C ASP A 380 11.94 12.27 7.10
N HIS A 381 12.96 13.13 7.21
CA HIS A 381 13.82 13.22 8.40
C HIS A 381 13.03 13.65 9.65
N GLY A 382 11.98 14.49 9.47
CA GLY A 382 11.19 14.99 10.59
C GLY A 382 10.41 13.94 11.35
N LYS A 383 10.21 12.74 10.79
CA LYS A 383 9.55 11.63 11.50
C LYS A 383 10.50 10.83 12.40
N ARG A 384 11.83 10.86 12.14
CA ARG A 384 12.84 10.06 12.85
C ARG A 384 12.80 10.27 14.37
N PRO A 385 12.95 11.52 14.88
CA PRO A 385 12.88 11.78 16.31
C PRO A 385 11.51 11.44 16.91
N LEU A 386 10.41 11.65 16.19
CA LEU A 386 9.07 11.33 16.65
C LEU A 386 8.84 9.81 16.79
N MET A 387 9.40 9.02 15.88
CA MET A 387 9.36 7.54 15.98
C MET A 387 10.08 7.05 17.23
N ALA A 388 11.27 7.58 17.54
CA ALA A 388 12.01 7.24 18.75
C ALA A 388 11.23 7.65 20.02
N GLN A 389 10.62 8.84 20.04
CA GLN A 389 9.79 9.31 21.17
C GLN A 389 8.62 8.37 21.43
N GLU A 390 7.88 7.95 20.38
CA GLU A 390 6.76 7.02 20.54
C GLU A 390 7.21 5.65 21.03
N ALA A 391 8.31 5.11 20.49
CA ALA A 391 8.87 3.85 20.95
C ALA A 391 9.25 3.92 22.42
N VAL A 392 9.97 4.95 22.87
CA VAL A 392 10.43 5.11 24.26
C VAL A 392 9.27 5.36 25.23
N ARG A 393 8.24 6.09 24.77
CA ARG A 393 7.07 6.40 25.60
C ARG A 393 6.32 5.14 26.04
N GLN A 394 6.25 4.14 25.16
CA GLN A 394 5.43 2.94 25.35
C GLN A 394 6.25 1.65 25.54
N SER A 395 7.58 1.73 25.64
CA SER A 395 8.42 0.56 25.84
C SER A 395 9.24 0.67 27.13
N ASP A 396 9.56 -0.47 27.72
CA ASP A 396 10.49 -0.58 28.85
C ASP A 396 11.95 -0.41 28.38
N LYS A 397 12.26 -0.96 27.20
CA LYS A 397 13.54 -0.81 26.52
C LYS A 397 13.32 -0.60 25.03
N VAL A 398 14.22 0.17 24.41
CA VAL A 398 14.22 0.41 22.97
C VAL A 398 15.62 0.16 22.41
N ILE A 399 15.71 -0.55 21.31
CA ILE A 399 16.95 -0.71 20.54
C ILE A 399 16.74 0.01 19.20
N LEU A 400 17.46 1.11 19.01
CA LEU A 400 17.49 1.81 17.74
C LEU A 400 18.53 1.17 16.83
N THR A 401 18.12 0.85 15.60
CA THR A 401 18.93 0.08 14.65
C THR A 401 18.75 0.57 13.21
N SER A 402 19.52 0.01 12.29
CA SER A 402 19.36 0.28 10.86
C SER A 402 18.11 -0.40 10.31
N ASP A 403 17.40 0.29 9.44
CA ASP A 403 16.32 -0.24 8.58
C ASP A 403 16.86 -0.38 7.15
N ASN A 404 16.37 0.38 6.19
CA ASN A 404 16.93 0.54 4.84
C ASN A 404 17.68 1.87 4.77
N PRO A 405 18.99 1.95 5.03
CA PRO A 405 19.71 3.23 5.03
C PRO A 405 19.80 3.87 3.65
N ARG A 406 19.64 3.09 2.58
CA ARG A 406 19.79 3.54 1.19
C ARG A 406 21.13 4.22 0.96
N ASN A 407 21.15 5.52 0.65
CA ASN A 407 22.38 6.28 0.39
C ASN A 407 22.85 7.08 1.61
N GLU A 408 22.19 6.95 2.77
CA GLU A 408 22.59 7.63 4.01
C GLU A 408 23.44 6.73 4.90
N ASP A 409 24.29 7.35 5.74
CA ASP A 409 24.98 6.63 6.81
C ASP A 409 23.96 6.10 7.83
N PRO A 410 23.90 4.79 8.08
CA PRO A 410 22.98 4.21 9.04
C PRO A 410 23.13 4.76 10.47
N GLN A 411 24.36 5.13 10.89
CA GLN A 411 24.59 5.75 12.19
C GLN A 411 24.01 7.15 12.26
N ALA A 412 24.11 7.95 11.21
CA ALA A 412 23.54 9.29 11.16
C ALA A 412 21.99 9.24 11.28
N ILE A 413 21.33 8.22 10.69
CA ILE A 413 19.89 8.01 10.85
C ILE A 413 19.52 7.71 12.31
N ILE A 414 20.31 6.87 13.00
CA ILE A 414 20.11 6.56 14.42
C ILE A 414 20.34 7.81 15.27
N ASP A 415 21.33 8.63 14.96
CA ASP A 415 21.61 9.89 15.67
C ASP A 415 20.45 10.89 15.51
N ASP A 416 19.83 10.99 14.33
CA ASP A 416 18.61 11.79 14.12
C ASP A 416 17.45 11.30 14.99
N MET A 417 17.30 9.98 15.15
CA MET A 417 16.29 9.41 16.04
C MET A 417 16.58 9.76 17.52
N LEU A 418 17.83 9.66 17.93
CA LEU A 418 18.28 10.00 19.30
C LEU A 418 18.13 11.49 19.61
N ALA A 419 18.24 12.36 18.61
CA ALA A 419 18.10 13.82 18.79
C ALA A 419 16.73 14.23 19.36
N GLY A 420 15.70 13.39 19.15
CA GLY A 420 14.36 13.61 19.70
C GLY A 420 14.19 13.26 21.17
N LEU A 421 15.20 12.67 21.83
CA LEU A 421 15.10 12.13 23.18
C LEU A 421 15.84 12.95 24.21
N ASP A 422 15.20 13.20 25.35
CA ASP A 422 15.84 13.79 26.51
C ASP A 422 16.75 12.80 27.26
N ALA A 423 17.50 13.30 28.27
CA ALA A 423 18.45 12.49 29.02
C ALA A 423 17.80 11.34 29.81
N GLN A 424 16.55 11.48 30.26
CA GLN A 424 15.84 10.44 30.98
C GLN A 424 15.36 9.35 30.00
N GLN A 425 14.81 9.75 28.86
CA GLN A 425 14.37 8.85 27.80
C GLN A 425 15.53 8.00 27.25
N ARG A 426 16.71 8.62 27.05
CA ARG A 426 17.91 7.92 26.56
C ARG A 426 18.38 6.77 27.47
N ARG A 427 18.04 6.76 28.76
CA ARG A 427 18.36 5.64 29.68
C ARG A 427 17.65 4.33 29.30
N LYS A 428 16.55 4.42 28.56
CA LYS A 428 15.83 3.25 28.05
C LYS A 428 16.36 2.75 26.71
N VAL A 429 17.27 3.50 26.06
CA VAL A 429 17.69 3.27 24.68
C VAL A 429 19.07 2.66 24.59
N ILE A 430 19.20 1.66 23.74
CA ILE A 430 20.45 1.08 23.25
C ILE A 430 20.52 1.33 21.75
N THR A 431 21.70 1.60 21.22
CA THR A 431 21.91 1.76 19.77
C THR A 431 22.79 0.62 19.28
N ILE A 432 22.29 -0.10 18.27
CA ILE A 432 23.01 -1.20 17.62
C ILE A 432 22.75 -1.09 16.14
N THR A 433 23.72 -0.66 15.35
CA THR A 433 23.54 -0.40 13.91
C THR A 433 23.21 -1.68 13.14
N ASP A 434 23.84 -2.82 13.47
CA ASP A 434 23.52 -4.12 12.92
C ASP A 434 22.15 -4.60 13.41
N ARG A 435 21.18 -4.73 12.47
CA ARG A 435 19.79 -5.08 12.80
C ARG A 435 19.68 -6.51 13.32
N ARG A 436 20.47 -7.47 12.84
CA ARG A 436 20.47 -8.85 13.33
C ARG A 436 20.91 -8.90 14.80
N GLU A 437 21.98 -8.19 15.14
CA GLU A 437 22.47 -8.12 16.52
C GLU A 437 21.51 -7.32 17.43
N ALA A 438 20.82 -6.31 16.88
CA ALA A 438 19.77 -5.60 17.60
C ALA A 438 18.61 -6.51 18.00
N ILE A 439 18.11 -7.32 17.05
CA ILE A 439 17.04 -8.30 17.31
C ILE A 439 17.50 -9.35 18.31
N ARG A 440 18.71 -9.89 18.12
CA ARG A 440 19.31 -10.86 19.04
C ARG A 440 19.41 -10.31 20.47
N THR A 441 19.91 -9.09 20.61
CA THR A 441 20.03 -8.42 21.91
C THR A 441 18.66 -8.25 22.57
N ALA A 442 17.63 -7.84 21.81
CA ALA A 442 16.27 -7.72 22.33
C ALA A 442 15.74 -9.07 22.85
N CYS A 443 15.94 -10.15 22.10
CA CYS A 443 15.53 -11.49 22.50
C CYS A 443 16.27 -11.98 23.75
N MET A 444 17.57 -11.68 23.88
CA MET A 444 18.36 -12.02 25.06
C MET A 444 17.95 -11.26 26.33
N MET A 445 17.34 -10.09 26.17
CA MET A 445 16.86 -9.26 27.30
C MET A 445 15.44 -9.63 27.75
N ALA A 446 14.70 -10.37 26.89
CA ALA A 446 13.31 -10.71 27.15
C ALA A 446 13.19 -11.90 28.11
N GLU A 447 12.23 -11.81 29.02
CA GLU A 447 11.87 -12.85 30.00
C GLU A 447 10.51 -13.47 29.62
N LYS A 448 10.15 -14.58 30.24
CA LYS A 448 8.84 -15.22 30.05
C LYS A 448 7.68 -14.24 30.29
N GLY A 449 6.80 -14.10 29.34
CA GLY A 449 5.65 -13.20 29.36
C GLY A 449 5.92 -11.81 28.81
N ASP A 450 7.17 -11.49 28.43
CA ASP A 450 7.52 -10.25 27.75
C ASP A 450 7.14 -10.26 26.26
N VAL A 451 7.15 -9.08 25.65
CA VAL A 451 6.98 -8.92 24.21
C VAL A 451 8.18 -8.19 23.60
N VAL A 452 8.73 -8.76 22.54
CA VAL A 452 9.74 -8.12 21.68
C VAL A 452 9.05 -7.64 20.40
N LEU A 453 8.92 -6.35 20.22
CA LEU A 453 8.42 -5.76 18.96
C LEU A 453 9.59 -5.49 18.02
N VAL A 454 9.59 -6.09 16.83
CA VAL A 454 10.52 -5.81 15.75
C VAL A 454 9.76 -5.01 14.67
N ALA A 455 9.97 -3.69 14.67
CA ALA A 455 9.23 -2.75 13.84
C ALA A 455 10.07 -2.20 12.67
N GLY A 456 9.38 -1.89 11.58
CA GLY A 456 9.90 -1.18 10.40
C GLY A 456 9.82 -1.98 9.12
N LYS A 457 10.42 -3.17 9.05
CA LYS A 457 10.53 -3.97 7.82
C LYS A 457 9.29 -4.83 7.54
N GLY A 458 8.67 -5.36 8.58
CA GLY A 458 7.51 -6.25 8.43
C GLY A 458 7.79 -7.40 7.46
N HIS A 459 7.15 -7.37 6.29
CA HIS A 459 7.27 -8.37 5.21
C HIS A 459 8.50 -8.20 4.30
N GLU A 460 9.29 -7.14 4.47
CA GLU A 460 10.47 -6.91 3.61
C GLU A 460 11.55 -7.96 3.86
N THR A 461 12.00 -8.60 2.80
CA THR A 461 13.04 -9.65 2.82
C THR A 461 14.42 -9.13 2.39
N TYR A 462 14.63 -7.81 2.45
CA TYR A 462 15.90 -7.18 2.06
C TYR A 462 16.22 -5.97 2.93
N GLN A 463 17.51 -5.64 2.97
CA GLN A 463 18.02 -4.35 3.43
C GLN A 463 18.71 -3.64 2.27
N GLU A 464 18.27 -2.42 1.96
CA GLU A 464 18.83 -1.62 0.85
C GLU A 464 19.94 -0.72 1.36
N ILE A 465 21.16 -0.93 0.85
CA ILE A 465 22.38 -0.18 1.18
C ILE A 465 23.03 0.28 -0.13
N ASN A 466 23.22 1.57 -0.33
CA ASN A 466 23.82 2.16 -1.53
C ASN A 466 23.20 1.64 -2.84
N GLY A 467 21.88 1.51 -2.89
CA GLY A 467 21.14 1.04 -4.05
C GLY A 467 21.20 -0.48 -4.30
N VAL A 468 21.87 -1.23 -3.41
CA VAL A 468 21.94 -2.69 -3.48
C VAL A 468 21.03 -3.30 -2.43
N LYS A 469 20.15 -4.23 -2.84
CA LYS A 469 19.29 -5.01 -1.93
C LYS A 469 20.01 -6.25 -1.46
N HIS A 470 20.35 -6.30 -0.18
CA HIS A 470 20.91 -7.46 0.49
C HIS A 470 19.77 -8.26 1.14
N HIS A 471 19.80 -9.59 1.07
CA HIS A 471 18.81 -10.42 1.73
C HIS A 471 18.80 -10.20 3.25
N PHE A 472 17.66 -9.88 3.81
CA PHE A 472 17.45 -9.68 5.23
C PHE A 472 15.95 -9.77 5.57
N ASP A 473 15.56 -10.73 6.38
CA ASP A 473 14.18 -10.95 6.80
C ASP A 473 14.12 -11.06 8.34
N ASP A 474 13.33 -10.20 8.97
CA ASP A 474 13.14 -10.18 10.43
C ASP A 474 12.59 -11.52 10.95
N HIS A 475 11.71 -12.20 10.18
CA HIS A 475 11.16 -13.50 10.57
C HIS A 475 12.22 -14.60 10.53
N GLU A 476 13.08 -14.62 9.51
CA GLU A 476 14.19 -15.58 9.43
C GLU A 476 15.15 -15.39 10.59
N VAL A 477 15.51 -14.14 10.90
CA VAL A 477 16.38 -13.81 12.03
C VAL A 477 15.79 -14.32 13.36
N LEU A 478 14.50 -14.11 13.60
CA LEU A 478 13.83 -14.59 14.80
C LEU A 478 13.76 -16.12 14.85
N ARG A 479 13.46 -16.78 13.72
CA ARG A 479 13.45 -18.26 13.64
C ARG A 479 14.82 -18.85 13.91
N ASP A 480 15.87 -18.23 13.36
CA ASP A 480 17.26 -18.64 13.63
C ASP A 480 17.59 -18.53 15.12
N ILE A 481 17.20 -17.41 15.77
CA ILE A 481 17.44 -17.20 17.20
C ILE A 481 16.67 -18.23 18.04
N PHE A 482 15.43 -18.54 17.67
CA PHE A 482 14.56 -19.49 18.39
C PHE A 482 14.87 -20.97 18.05
N ASN A 483 15.77 -21.24 17.12
CA ASN A 483 16.06 -22.59 16.60
C ASN A 483 14.79 -23.33 16.11
N VAL A 484 13.80 -22.61 15.57
CA VAL A 484 12.58 -23.16 15.01
C VAL A 484 12.80 -23.33 13.51
N LYS A 485 12.78 -24.58 13.05
CA LYS A 485 12.89 -24.93 11.61
C LYS A 485 11.58 -24.70 10.85
#